data_66c2e5b27af9edffbe3717e83c91091e
#
_entry.id   66c2e5b27af9edffbe3717e83c91091e
#
_cell.length_a   1.000
_cell.length_b   1.000
_cell.length_c   1.000
_cell.angle_alpha   90.00
_cell.angle_beta   90.00
_cell.angle_gamma   90.00
#
_symmetry.space_group_name_H-M   'P 1'
#
loop_
_entity.id
_entity.type
_entity.pdbx_description
1 polymer ?
#
loop_
_entity_poly.entity_id
_entity_poly.type
_entity_poly.pdbx_seq_one_letter_code
_entity_poly.pdbx_strand_id
1 'polypeptide(L)'
;MPLSSSSAFSQDGRRMGRFAYGVLLLVAGAAQALSLAWPWARGQGDGPLSLIGGYGRPLWWLQILSLAVLARALQTAQRPAQAAGRAMLFATAWLVATFWWLFISMHVYGGLPAPLAVAAVLALAAFLGSYYAVAAWGWQRLRPAGAAGGALLFSAVWLLAELARGWLWTGFPWGAGGYAHVEGPLSVLPRWIGVYGTGAVAAWLAYGLAYGLAALLDRQGLRPIRLVATAAALVLAWGGLWWLRDAAINAPSAERPALSVALLQGNIPQDEKFEAGSGIPLALGWYGRELRAATAQLVVAPETAVPLLPQQLPEEYLDLLREPYLKKDGRQAALLGIPLGSEEAGYTNSVVGWQPGQIQDYQYDKHHLVPFGEFIPPLFRWFTQMMNIPLGDFNRGALGQPSMAWAGERLSPNICYEDLFGEELGAHFGNAATAPTVLVNFSNIGWFGDSVAIDQHLAISRMRALEFERPMLRATNTGATVAIDHRGVVTQALVPYERAVLQASVQGREALTPFARWVHAAGLVPLCLAALAVLAVAWIRRRKRPVQGL
;
A
#
# COMPACT_ATOMS: atom_id res chain seq x y z
N MET A 1 12.37 5.49 -66.73
CA MET A 1 11.59 5.16 -65.51
C MET A 1 12.52 4.56 -64.50
N PRO A 2 12.87 5.23 -63.40
CA PRO A 2 13.52 4.59 -62.25
C PRO A 2 12.51 4.40 -61.11
N LEU A 3 12.55 3.21 -60.58
CA LEU A 3 11.68 2.61 -59.60
C LEU A 3 11.71 3.26 -58.22
N SER A 4 10.55 3.60 -57.71
CA SER A 4 10.27 4.09 -56.34
C SER A 4 10.28 2.93 -55.34
N SER A 5 11.45 2.40 -54.94
CA SER A 5 11.55 1.31 -53.96
C SER A 5 12.14 1.72 -52.59
N SER A 6 12.51 3.01 -52.41
CA SER A 6 13.15 3.47 -51.14
C SER A 6 12.20 3.91 -50.02
N SER A 7 10.90 4.12 -50.31
CA SER A 7 9.94 4.62 -49.29
C SER A 7 9.32 3.51 -48.43
N ALA A 8 9.17 2.29 -48.95
CA ALA A 8 8.56 1.17 -48.24
C ALA A 8 9.48 0.63 -47.13
N PHE A 9 10.77 0.48 -47.39
CA PHE A 9 11.76 0.00 -46.40
C PHE A 9 11.94 0.97 -45.21
N SER A 10 11.80 2.28 -45.41
CA SER A 10 11.91 3.27 -44.34
C SER A 10 10.65 3.34 -43.47
N GLN A 11 9.49 2.95 -43.97
CA GLN A 11 8.24 2.87 -43.21
C GLN A 11 8.17 1.62 -42.33
N ASP A 12 8.62 0.47 -42.81
CA ASP A 12 8.66 -0.78 -42.09
C ASP A 12 9.67 -0.77 -40.94
N GLY A 13 10.86 -0.20 -41.13
CA GLY A 13 11.83 -0.02 -40.06
C GLY A 13 11.35 0.94 -38.97
N ARG A 14 10.55 1.97 -39.33
CA ARG A 14 9.90 2.86 -38.33
C ARG A 14 8.71 2.20 -37.63
N ARG A 15 7.97 1.33 -38.28
CA ARG A 15 6.88 0.55 -37.65
C ARG A 15 7.42 -0.49 -36.69
N MET A 16 8.45 -1.26 -37.05
CA MET A 16 9.14 -2.21 -36.16
C MET A 16 9.73 -1.51 -34.96
N GLY A 17 10.34 -0.34 -35.09
CA GLY A 17 10.85 0.45 -33.99
C GLY A 17 9.74 0.92 -33.02
N ARG A 18 8.56 1.28 -33.52
CA ARG A 18 7.40 1.66 -32.70
C ARG A 18 6.82 0.48 -31.92
N PHE A 19 6.73 -0.68 -32.55
CA PHE A 19 6.25 -1.91 -31.91
C PHE A 19 7.18 -2.36 -30.80
N ALA A 20 8.49 -2.49 -31.09
CA ALA A 20 9.49 -2.86 -30.09
C ALA A 20 9.50 -1.89 -28.88
N TYR A 21 9.28 -0.62 -29.15
CA TYR A 21 9.19 0.40 -28.10
C TYR A 21 7.93 0.26 -27.23
N GLY A 22 6.80 -0.12 -27.85
CA GLY A 22 5.57 -0.45 -27.12
C GLY A 22 5.76 -1.66 -26.21
N VAL A 23 6.38 -2.72 -26.73
CA VAL A 23 6.70 -3.93 -25.95
C VAL A 23 7.63 -3.59 -24.77
N LEU A 24 8.65 -2.76 -24.97
CA LEU A 24 9.54 -2.31 -23.88
C LEU A 24 8.77 -1.61 -22.75
N LEU A 25 7.77 -0.77 -23.08
CA LEU A 25 6.95 -0.08 -22.08
C LEU A 25 6.02 -1.04 -21.34
N LEU A 26 5.45 -2.04 -22.03
CA LEU A 26 4.65 -3.08 -21.38
C LEU A 26 5.50 -3.91 -20.40
N VAL A 27 6.69 -4.33 -20.83
CA VAL A 27 7.64 -5.07 -19.97
C VAL A 27 8.09 -4.23 -18.78
N ALA A 28 8.39 -2.94 -19.00
CA ALA A 28 8.75 -2.04 -17.92
C ALA A 28 7.58 -1.82 -16.94
N GLY A 29 6.34 -1.69 -17.44
CA GLY A 29 5.15 -1.62 -16.60
C GLY A 29 4.96 -2.89 -15.75
N ALA A 30 5.09 -4.07 -16.36
CA ALA A 30 5.07 -5.33 -15.62
C ALA A 30 6.20 -5.41 -14.58
N ALA A 31 7.41 -4.98 -14.91
CA ALA A 31 8.53 -4.90 -13.97
C ALA A 31 8.26 -3.97 -12.79
N GLN A 32 7.50 -2.88 -13.00
CA GLN A 32 7.03 -1.99 -11.93
C GLN A 32 6.12 -2.74 -10.94
N ALA A 33 5.22 -3.60 -11.42
CA ALA A 33 4.38 -4.44 -10.57
C ALA A 33 5.21 -5.47 -9.78
N LEU A 34 6.13 -6.16 -10.48
CA LEU A 34 7.02 -7.15 -9.88
C LEU A 34 7.94 -6.55 -8.80
N SER A 35 8.22 -5.26 -8.89
CA SER A 35 9.03 -4.57 -7.90
C SER A 35 8.35 -4.41 -6.53
N LEU A 36 7.04 -4.51 -6.47
CA LEU A 36 6.27 -4.37 -5.22
C LEU A 36 6.32 -5.63 -4.36
N ALA A 37 6.29 -6.80 -5.01
CA ALA A 37 6.45 -8.10 -4.39
C ALA A 37 6.85 -9.11 -5.46
N TRP A 38 7.99 -9.80 -5.25
CA TRP A 38 8.52 -10.76 -6.21
C TRP A 38 7.73 -12.08 -6.16
N PRO A 39 7.09 -12.53 -7.26
CA PRO A 39 6.12 -13.63 -7.20
C PRO A 39 6.73 -15.03 -7.36
N TRP A 40 8.05 -15.16 -7.49
CA TRP A 40 8.70 -16.43 -7.74
C TRP A 40 9.56 -16.90 -6.58
N ALA A 41 9.82 -18.19 -6.51
CA ALA A 41 10.63 -18.90 -5.53
C ALA A 41 9.95 -19.26 -4.21
N ARG A 42 8.60 -19.35 -4.18
CA ARG A 42 7.88 -19.90 -3.00
C ARG A 42 8.12 -21.42 -2.95
N GLY A 43 8.83 -21.89 -1.94
CA GLY A 43 9.03 -23.34 -1.67
C GLY A 43 9.84 -24.12 -2.71
N GLN A 44 10.39 -23.47 -3.72
CA GLN A 44 11.34 -24.07 -4.66
C GLN A 44 12.74 -23.60 -4.30
N GLY A 45 13.62 -24.54 -3.94
CA GLY A 45 15.02 -24.23 -3.66
C GLY A 45 15.71 -23.52 -4.83
N ASP A 46 16.80 -22.90 -4.56
CA ASP A 46 17.81 -22.17 -5.34
C ASP A 46 17.76 -22.17 -6.89
N GLY A 47 16.58 -21.91 -7.47
CA GLY A 47 16.46 -21.65 -8.91
C GLY A 47 17.06 -20.27 -9.27
N PRO A 48 17.47 -20.02 -10.52
CA PRO A 48 18.10 -18.77 -10.94
C PRO A 48 17.28 -17.52 -10.64
N LEU A 49 15.95 -17.64 -10.48
CA LEU A 49 15.05 -16.53 -10.12
C LEU A 49 15.13 -16.14 -8.65
N SER A 50 15.61 -17.05 -7.77
CA SER A 50 15.87 -16.72 -6.35
C SER A 50 17.06 -15.76 -6.17
N LEU A 51 17.98 -15.71 -7.15
CA LEU A 51 19.09 -14.75 -7.18
C LEU A 51 18.61 -13.30 -7.38
N ILE A 52 17.43 -13.10 -7.98
CA ILE A 52 16.84 -11.78 -8.22
C ILE A 52 16.18 -11.28 -6.93
N GLY A 53 15.45 -12.13 -6.21
CA GLY A 53 14.79 -11.81 -4.97
C GLY A 53 14.05 -13.01 -4.38
N GLY A 54 13.89 -13.04 -3.06
CA GLY A 54 13.03 -14.02 -2.38
C GLY A 54 11.55 -13.74 -2.66
N TYR A 55 10.71 -14.79 -2.58
CA TYR A 55 9.27 -14.66 -2.73
C TYR A 55 8.68 -13.56 -1.81
N GLY A 56 7.77 -12.76 -2.36
CA GLY A 56 7.10 -11.68 -1.64
C GLY A 56 7.97 -10.44 -1.35
N ARG A 57 9.28 -10.50 -1.62
CA ARG A 57 10.18 -9.37 -1.30
C ARG A 57 10.03 -8.23 -2.30
N PRO A 58 10.00 -6.98 -1.83
CA PRO A 58 10.04 -5.80 -2.68
C PRO A 58 11.45 -5.61 -3.28
N LEU A 59 11.49 -5.19 -4.55
CA LEU A 59 12.72 -4.98 -5.32
C LEU A 59 12.88 -3.49 -5.67
N TRP A 60 13.34 -2.68 -4.73
CA TRP A 60 13.49 -1.23 -4.87
C TRP A 60 14.28 -0.81 -6.12
N TRP A 61 15.33 -1.54 -6.48
CA TRP A 61 16.16 -1.25 -7.65
C TRP A 61 15.41 -1.51 -8.97
N LEU A 62 14.54 -2.53 -9.02
CA LEU A 62 13.73 -2.86 -10.19
C LEU A 62 12.70 -1.75 -10.45
N GLN A 63 12.12 -1.19 -9.39
CA GLN A 63 11.21 -0.04 -9.47
C GLN A 63 11.90 1.18 -10.10
N ILE A 64 13.12 1.52 -9.65
CA ILE A 64 13.89 2.64 -10.22
C ILE A 64 14.23 2.38 -11.70
N LEU A 65 14.63 1.18 -12.06
CA LEU A 65 14.93 0.83 -13.46
C LEU A 65 13.68 0.89 -14.34
N SER A 66 12.56 0.38 -13.86
CA SER A 66 11.28 0.46 -14.57
C SER A 66 10.88 1.91 -14.84
N LEU A 67 10.92 2.77 -13.82
CA LEU A 67 10.63 4.19 -13.98
C LEU A 67 11.67 4.92 -14.86
N ALA A 68 12.92 4.48 -14.88
CA ALA A 68 13.93 5.05 -15.76
C ALA A 68 13.60 4.79 -17.25
N VAL A 69 13.05 3.62 -17.58
CA VAL A 69 12.54 3.33 -18.93
C VAL A 69 11.40 4.28 -19.28
N LEU A 70 10.43 4.49 -18.41
CA LEU A 70 9.35 5.47 -18.62
C LEU A 70 9.93 6.89 -18.79
N ALA A 71 10.83 7.32 -17.90
CA ALA A 71 11.45 8.65 -17.97
C ALA A 71 12.17 8.85 -19.31
N ARG A 72 12.92 7.84 -19.79
CA ARG A 72 13.56 7.88 -21.11
C ARG A 72 12.53 7.97 -22.22
N ALA A 73 11.44 7.22 -22.10
CA ALA A 73 10.34 7.28 -23.03
C ALA A 73 9.75 8.70 -23.15
N LEU A 74 9.55 9.38 -22.03
CA LEU A 74 9.03 10.74 -22.02
C LEU A 74 10.05 11.73 -22.56
N GLN A 75 11.35 11.58 -22.25
CA GLN A 75 12.44 12.44 -22.77
C GLN A 75 12.51 12.43 -24.29
N THR A 76 12.20 11.32 -24.94
CA THR A 76 12.22 11.15 -26.40
C THR A 76 10.89 11.44 -27.08
N ALA A 77 9.83 11.72 -26.32
CA ALA A 77 8.54 12.10 -26.87
C ALA A 77 8.61 13.48 -27.54
N GLN A 78 8.02 13.58 -28.74
CA GLN A 78 8.03 14.83 -29.52
C GLN A 78 6.78 15.68 -29.27
N ARG A 79 5.67 15.03 -28.87
CA ARG A 79 4.36 15.68 -28.67
C ARG A 79 3.76 15.26 -27.34
N PRO A 80 2.98 16.13 -26.67
CA PRO A 80 2.31 15.80 -25.41
C PRO A 80 1.43 14.54 -25.51
N ALA A 81 0.69 14.37 -26.59
CA ALA A 81 -0.13 13.18 -26.81
C ALA A 81 0.71 11.89 -26.90
N GLN A 82 1.90 11.95 -27.47
CA GLN A 82 2.83 10.80 -27.51
C GLN A 82 3.34 10.45 -26.11
N ALA A 83 3.68 11.45 -25.29
CA ALA A 83 4.08 11.25 -23.90
C ALA A 83 2.94 10.61 -23.10
N ALA A 84 1.72 11.14 -23.24
CA ALA A 84 0.52 10.61 -22.60
C ALA A 84 0.26 9.14 -22.99
N GLY A 85 0.30 8.81 -24.29
CA GLY A 85 0.10 7.45 -24.77
C GLY A 85 1.16 6.46 -24.25
N ARG A 86 2.42 6.89 -24.15
CA ARG A 86 3.51 6.07 -23.59
C ARG A 86 3.31 5.80 -22.10
N ALA A 87 2.95 6.84 -21.35
CA ALA A 87 2.66 6.69 -19.92
C ALA A 87 1.39 5.86 -19.68
N MET A 88 0.37 6.02 -20.51
CA MET A 88 -0.85 5.21 -20.48
C MET A 88 -0.53 3.73 -20.64
N LEU A 89 0.26 3.38 -21.66
CA LEU A 89 0.63 1.99 -21.95
C LEU A 89 1.44 1.39 -20.78
N PHE A 90 2.43 2.11 -20.28
CA PHE A 90 3.25 1.71 -19.14
C PHE A 90 2.38 1.52 -17.87
N ALA A 91 1.57 2.52 -17.52
CA ALA A 91 0.78 2.51 -16.30
C ALA A 91 -0.32 1.46 -16.33
N THR A 92 -0.98 1.25 -17.48
CA THR A 92 -1.98 0.19 -17.63
C THR A 92 -1.33 -1.18 -17.45
N ALA A 93 -0.18 -1.45 -18.06
CA ALA A 93 0.54 -2.71 -17.89
C ALA A 93 0.97 -2.93 -16.43
N TRP A 94 1.48 -1.88 -15.78
CA TRP A 94 1.83 -1.92 -14.37
C TRP A 94 0.62 -2.27 -13.50
N LEU A 95 -0.48 -1.54 -13.65
CA LEU A 95 -1.65 -1.68 -12.78
C LEU A 95 -2.39 -3.00 -13.01
N VAL A 96 -2.50 -3.47 -14.28
CA VAL A 96 -3.02 -4.82 -14.56
C VAL A 96 -2.17 -5.89 -13.87
N ALA A 97 -0.85 -5.81 -14.01
CA ALA A 97 0.05 -6.78 -13.37
C ALA A 97 0.07 -6.67 -11.84
N THR A 98 -0.27 -5.49 -11.27
CA THR A 98 -0.41 -5.32 -9.83
C THR A 98 -1.72 -5.89 -9.31
N PHE A 99 -2.83 -5.73 -10.04
CA PHE A 99 -4.20 -6.00 -9.56
C PHE A 99 -4.83 -7.25 -10.17
N TRP A 100 -4.09 -8.08 -10.90
CA TRP A 100 -4.64 -9.27 -11.56
C TRP A 100 -5.45 -10.17 -10.60
N TRP A 101 -5.09 -10.19 -9.32
CA TRP A 101 -5.77 -10.96 -8.29
C TRP A 101 -7.20 -10.48 -7.99
N LEU A 102 -7.59 -9.26 -8.40
CA LEU A 102 -9.00 -8.83 -8.38
C LEU A 102 -9.90 -9.73 -9.25
N PHE A 103 -9.31 -10.38 -10.28
CA PHE A 103 -10.02 -11.39 -11.04
C PHE A 103 -10.53 -12.53 -10.15
N ILE A 104 -9.72 -12.98 -9.18
CA ILE A 104 -10.11 -14.05 -8.24
C ILE A 104 -11.33 -13.60 -7.44
N SER A 105 -11.28 -12.39 -6.86
CA SER A 105 -12.40 -11.85 -6.09
C SER A 105 -13.69 -11.76 -6.90
N MET A 106 -13.62 -11.22 -8.13
CA MET A 106 -14.79 -11.01 -8.97
C MET A 106 -15.32 -12.31 -9.61
N HIS A 107 -14.42 -13.19 -10.07
CA HIS A 107 -14.82 -14.40 -10.78
C HIS A 107 -15.11 -15.57 -9.84
N VAL A 108 -14.16 -15.88 -8.94
CA VAL A 108 -14.27 -17.08 -8.08
C VAL A 108 -15.29 -16.85 -6.97
N TYR A 109 -15.21 -15.72 -6.26
CA TYR A 109 -16.09 -15.44 -5.13
C TYR A 109 -17.34 -14.63 -5.50
N GLY A 110 -17.22 -13.71 -6.47
CA GLY A 110 -18.34 -12.86 -6.91
C GLY A 110 -19.17 -13.45 -8.04
N GLY A 111 -18.78 -14.61 -8.61
CA GLY A 111 -19.55 -15.30 -9.68
C GLY A 111 -19.57 -14.55 -11.02
N LEU A 112 -18.79 -13.47 -11.20
CA LEU A 112 -18.76 -12.72 -12.47
C LEU A 112 -18.17 -13.60 -13.58
N PRO A 113 -18.75 -13.67 -14.79
CA PRO A 113 -18.16 -14.39 -15.92
C PRO A 113 -16.72 -13.94 -16.20
N ALA A 114 -15.82 -14.90 -16.43
CA ALA A 114 -14.38 -14.64 -16.59
C ALA A 114 -14.04 -13.50 -17.59
N PRO A 115 -14.65 -13.40 -18.78
CA PRO A 115 -14.38 -12.29 -19.71
C PRO A 115 -14.75 -10.92 -19.12
N LEU A 116 -15.82 -10.82 -18.32
CA LEU A 116 -16.25 -9.59 -17.67
C LEU A 116 -15.31 -9.23 -16.52
N ALA A 117 -14.84 -10.20 -15.73
CA ALA A 117 -13.85 -9.98 -14.68
C ALA A 117 -12.52 -9.47 -15.26
N VAL A 118 -12.04 -10.07 -16.36
CA VAL A 118 -10.85 -9.56 -17.08
C VAL A 118 -11.08 -8.14 -17.59
N ALA A 119 -12.22 -7.87 -18.23
CA ALA A 119 -12.55 -6.54 -18.73
C ALA A 119 -12.61 -5.50 -17.60
N ALA A 120 -13.15 -5.86 -16.43
CA ALA A 120 -13.21 -4.97 -15.26
C ALA A 120 -11.80 -4.62 -14.73
N VAL A 121 -10.89 -5.61 -14.61
CA VAL A 121 -9.49 -5.36 -14.22
C VAL A 121 -8.80 -4.45 -15.23
N LEU A 122 -8.96 -4.70 -16.52
CA LEU A 122 -8.38 -3.87 -17.59
C LEU A 122 -8.94 -2.44 -17.55
N ALA A 123 -10.24 -2.29 -17.38
CA ALA A 123 -10.91 -0.99 -17.31
C ALA A 123 -10.43 -0.18 -16.09
N LEU A 124 -10.34 -0.82 -14.91
CA LEU A 124 -9.81 -0.18 -13.71
C LEU A 124 -8.36 0.26 -13.91
N ALA A 125 -7.51 -0.63 -14.42
CA ALA A 125 -6.11 -0.32 -14.65
C ALA A 125 -5.93 0.81 -15.68
N ALA A 126 -6.73 0.82 -16.75
CA ALA A 126 -6.71 1.88 -17.75
C ALA A 126 -7.23 3.21 -17.18
N PHE A 127 -8.31 3.18 -16.39
CA PHE A 127 -8.83 4.37 -15.71
C PHE A 127 -7.77 4.99 -14.79
N LEU A 128 -7.17 4.21 -13.90
CA LEU A 128 -6.11 4.68 -13.01
C LEU A 128 -4.83 5.05 -13.78
N GLY A 129 -4.53 4.36 -14.88
CA GLY A 129 -3.44 4.68 -15.80
C GLY A 129 -3.58 6.06 -16.45
N SER A 130 -4.83 6.54 -16.63
CA SER A 130 -5.10 7.86 -17.19
C SER A 130 -4.52 9.01 -16.38
N TYR A 131 -4.40 8.88 -15.04
CA TYR A 131 -3.75 9.89 -14.20
C TYR A 131 -2.30 10.09 -14.58
N TYR A 132 -1.57 9.01 -14.86
CA TYR A 132 -0.18 9.06 -15.32
C TYR A 132 -0.06 9.56 -16.76
N ALA A 133 -1.04 9.28 -17.60
CA ALA A 133 -1.10 9.83 -18.96
C ALA A 133 -1.27 11.37 -18.93
N VAL A 134 -2.16 11.89 -18.08
CA VAL A 134 -2.34 13.34 -17.85
C VAL A 134 -1.07 13.97 -17.28
N ALA A 135 -0.45 13.32 -16.29
CA ALA A 135 0.81 13.75 -15.71
C ALA A 135 1.93 13.86 -16.77
N ALA A 136 2.08 12.84 -17.62
CA ALA A 136 3.08 12.82 -18.69
C ALA A 136 2.79 13.86 -19.79
N TRP A 137 1.52 14.09 -20.11
CA TRP A 137 1.11 15.17 -21.02
C TRP A 137 1.51 16.54 -20.46
N GLY A 138 1.23 16.78 -19.18
CA GLY A 138 1.60 18.00 -18.48
C GLY A 138 3.13 18.19 -18.41
N TRP A 139 3.86 17.11 -18.09
CA TRP A 139 5.32 17.11 -18.08
C TRP A 139 5.89 17.55 -19.44
N GLN A 140 5.43 16.96 -20.53
CA GLN A 140 5.92 17.29 -21.87
C GLN A 140 5.57 18.74 -22.27
N ARG A 141 4.42 19.25 -21.84
CA ARG A 141 4.00 20.65 -22.08
C ARG A 141 4.87 21.64 -21.34
N LEU A 142 5.30 21.31 -20.12
CA LEU A 142 6.02 22.20 -19.23
C LEU A 142 7.54 21.95 -19.21
N ARG A 143 8.00 20.93 -19.92
CA ARG A 143 9.37 20.43 -19.89
C ARG A 143 10.42 21.55 -19.91
N PRO A 144 11.26 21.68 -18.87
CA PRO A 144 12.36 22.63 -18.83
C PRO A 144 13.53 22.18 -19.72
N ALA A 145 14.44 23.11 -20.03
CA ALA A 145 15.59 22.81 -20.88
C ALA A 145 16.66 21.94 -20.18
N GLY A 146 16.76 22.05 -18.84
CA GLY A 146 17.82 21.38 -18.07
C GLY A 146 17.36 20.06 -17.44
N ALA A 147 18.31 19.14 -17.26
CA ALA A 147 18.09 17.83 -16.65
C ALA A 147 17.50 17.91 -15.24
N ALA A 148 18.06 18.75 -14.37
CA ALA A 148 17.59 18.89 -12.99
C ALA A 148 16.16 19.39 -12.91
N GLY A 149 15.78 20.39 -13.72
CA GLY A 149 14.41 20.86 -13.81
C GLY A 149 13.46 19.79 -14.38
N GLY A 150 13.95 19.01 -15.36
CA GLY A 150 13.20 17.88 -15.94
C GLY A 150 12.93 16.78 -14.93
N ALA A 151 13.92 16.43 -14.12
CA ALA A 151 13.80 15.45 -13.05
C ALA A 151 12.83 15.91 -11.96
N LEU A 152 12.96 17.15 -11.50
CA LEU A 152 12.07 17.71 -10.48
C LEU A 152 10.62 17.78 -10.97
N LEU A 153 10.40 18.20 -12.21
CA LEU A 153 9.06 18.22 -12.79
C LEU A 153 8.49 16.81 -12.96
N PHE A 154 9.31 15.83 -13.38
CA PHE A 154 8.87 14.43 -13.51
C PHE A 154 8.44 13.86 -12.14
N SER A 155 9.24 14.08 -11.11
CA SER A 155 8.92 13.71 -9.73
C SER A 155 7.61 14.35 -9.25
N ALA A 156 7.42 15.64 -9.51
CA ALA A 156 6.23 16.37 -9.09
C ALA A 156 4.95 15.89 -9.79
N VAL A 157 4.98 15.65 -11.11
CA VAL A 157 3.79 15.15 -11.83
C VAL A 157 3.51 13.67 -11.48
N TRP A 158 4.56 12.88 -11.20
CA TRP A 158 4.40 11.52 -10.68
C TRP A 158 3.70 11.54 -9.33
N LEU A 159 4.18 12.37 -8.40
CA LEU A 159 3.57 12.55 -7.09
C LEU A 159 2.10 12.95 -7.19
N LEU A 160 1.75 13.93 -8.05
CA LEU A 160 0.36 14.33 -8.24
C LEU A 160 -0.52 13.20 -8.80
N ALA A 161 0.01 12.37 -9.69
CA ALA A 161 -0.74 11.20 -10.20
C ALA A 161 -0.98 10.15 -9.09
N GLU A 162 0.03 9.89 -8.25
CA GLU A 162 -0.10 9.00 -7.09
C GLU A 162 -1.11 9.54 -6.07
N LEU A 163 -1.04 10.83 -5.73
CA LEU A 163 -1.98 11.49 -4.82
C LEU A 163 -3.41 11.48 -5.38
N ALA A 164 -3.58 11.78 -6.67
CA ALA A 164 -4.89 11.73 -7.33
C ALA A 164 -5.48 10.31 -7.28
N ARG A 165 -4.67 9.29 -7.52
CA ARG A 165 -5.06 7.88 -7.44
C ARG A 165 -5.42 7.46 -6.01
N GLY A 166 -4.72 8.00 -5.02
CA GLY A 166 -4.97 7.73 -3.61
C GLY A 166 -6.20 8.44 -3.02
N TRP A 167 -6.68 9.51 -3.68
CA TRP A 167 -7.75 10.34 -3.10
C TRP A 167 -9.03 10.43 -3.94
N LEU A 168 -8.93 10.54 -5.29
CA LEU A 168 -10.10 10.69 -6.14
C LEU A 168 -10.93 9.40 -6.17
N TRP A 169 -12.26 9.53 -6.12
CA TRP A 169 -13.22 8.42 -6.17
C TRP A 169 -13.03 7.42 -5.02
N THR A 170 -12.81 7.94 -3.82
CA THR A 170 -12.48 7.22 -2.58
C THR A 170 -11.04 6.72 -2.49
N GLY A 171 -10.27 6.81 -3.56
CA GLY A 171 -8.88 6.40 -3.62
C GLY A 171 -8.68 4.89 -3.82
N PHE A 172 -7.65 4.55 -4.60
CA PHE A 172 -7.13 3.19 -4.69
C PHE A 172 -5.59 3.24 -4.79
N PRO A 173 -4.90 3.49 -3.66
CA PRO A 173 -3.44 3.66 -3.63
C PRO A 173 -2.65 2.36 -3.65
N TRP A 174 -3.30 1.20 -3.73
CA TRP A 174 -2.64 -0.10 -3.79
C TRP A 174 -1.62 -0.12 -4.93
N GLY A 175 -0.39 -0.53 -4.63
CA GLY A 175 0.69 -0.56 -5.60
C GLY A 175 1.39 0.79 -5.80
N ALA A 176 1.22 1.81 -4.94
CA ALA A 176 2.02 3.03 -5.00
C ALA A 176 3.52 2.70 -5.00
N GLY A 177 4.28 3.42 -5.84
CA GLY A 177 5.69 3.10 -6.08
C GLY A 177 6.57 3.12 -4.83
N GLY A 178 6.20 3.91 -3.83
CA GLY A 178 6.91 3.97 -2.56
C GLY A 178 6.95 2.65 -1.79
N TYR A 179 5.98 1.76 -1.97
CA TYR A 179 5.95 0.46 -1.29
C TYR A 179 7.11 -0.47 -1.70
N ALA A 180 7.69 -0.30 -2.87
CA ALA A 180 8.90 -1.03 -3.26
C ALA A 180 10.12 -0.69 -2.39
N HIS A 181 10.05 0.39 -1.60
CA HIS A 181 11.14 0.92 -0.79
C HIS A 181 11.00 0.68 0.73
N VAL A 182 10.16 -0.26 1.16
CA VAL A 182 10.14 -0.70 2.57
C VAL A 182 11.46 -1.34 2.99
N GLU A 183 12.22 -1.79 2.01
CA GLU A 183 13.62 -2.21 2.12
C GLU A 183 14.51 -1.32 1.24
N GLY A 184 15.82 -1.43 1.44
CA GLY A 184 16.79 -0.71 0.61
C GLY A 184 17.05 0.74 1.01
N PRO A 185 17.75 1.49 0.15
CA PRO A 185 18.29 2.79 0.50
C PRO A 185 17.27 3.86 0.87
N LEU A 186 16.10 3.87 0.24
CA LEU A 186 15.07 4.90 0.48
C LEU A 186 14.17 4.59 1.68
N SER A 187 14.34 3.46 2.37
CA SER A 187 13.54 3.10 3.56
C SER A 187 13.71 4.07 4.74
N VAL A 188 14.66 4.98 4.68
CA VAL A 188 14.84 6.08 5.63
C VAL A 188 13.83 7.21 5.43
N LEU A 189 13.27 7.37 4.23
CA LEU A 189 12.45 8.52 3.85
C LEU A 189 11.01 8.49 4.39
N PRO A 190 10.34 7.33 4.54
CA PRO A 190 8.94 7.28 4.97
C PRO A 190 8.66 8.05 6.26
N ARG A 191 9.54 8.02 7.24
CA ARG A 191 9.40 8.78 8.48
C ARG A 191 9.34 10.31 8.31
N TRP A 192 9.80 10.81 7.15
CA TRP A 192 9.86 12.24 6.83
C TRP A 192 8.75 12.68 5.88
N ILE A 193 8.52 11.89 4.82
CA ILE A 193 7.70 12.29 3.68
C ILE A 193 6.68 11.23 3.25
N GLY A 194 6.53 10.14 4.02
CA GLY A 194 5.57 9.07 3.75
C GLY A 194 5.86 8.30 2.46
N VAL A 195 4.96 7.38 2.13
CA VAL A 195 5.07 6.51 0.95
C VAL A 195 5.09 7.31 -0.37
N TYR A 196 4.24 8.31 -0.49
CA TYR A 196 4.13 9.11 -1.72
C TYR A 196 5.37 9.97 -1.97
N GLY A 197 5.89 10.61 -0.91
CA GLY A 197 7.14 11.35 -1.00
C GLY A 197 8.32 10.45 -1.34
N THR A 198 8.38 9.24 -0.77
CA THR A 198 9.40 8.23 -1.09
C THR A 198 9.32 7.82 -2.56
N GLY A 199 8.12 7.54 -3.09
CA GLY A 199 7.89 7.26 -4.51
C GLY A 199 8.30 8.41 -5.43
N ALA A 200 8.07 9.65 -5.00
CA ALA A 200 8.49 10.85 -5.75
C ALA A 200 10.01 10.98 -5.83
N VAL A 201 10.73 10.68 -4.74
CA VAL A 201 12.21 10.65 -4.74
C VAL A 201 12.72 9.52 -5.64
N ALA A 202 12.10 8.34 -5.61
CA ALA A 202 12.45 7.25 -6.51
C ALA A 202 12.25 7.64 -7.99
N ALA A 203 11.16 8.33 -8.32
CA ALA A 203 10.90 8.85 -9.66
C ALA A 203 11.97 9.90 -10.08
N TRP A 204 12.38 10.78 -9.17
CA TRP A 204 13.46 11.75 -9.40
C TRP A 204 14.78 11.05 -9.72
N LEU A 205 15.16 10.03 -8.95
CA LEU A 205 16.37 9.22 -9.18
C LEU A 205 16.29 8.48 -10.52
N ALA A 206 15.14 7.88 -10.84
CA ALA A 206 14.90 7.16 -12.09
C ALA A 206 15.09 8.08 -13.32
N TYR A 207 14.57 9.32 -13.25
CA TYR A 207 14.77 10.29 -14.32
C TYR A 207 16.25 10.68 -14.47
N GLY A 208 16.94 10.90 -13.35
CA GLY A 208 18.38 11.20 -13.33
C GLY A 208 19.20 10.06 -13.95
N LEU A 209 18.87 8.82 -13.61
CA LEU A 209 19.48 7.61 -14.19
C LEU A 209 19.29 7.55 -15.70
N ALA A 210 18.03 7.72 -16.16
CA ALA A 210 17.70 7.71 -17.59
C ALA A 210 18.44 8.79 -18.38
N TYR A 211 18.55 9.99 -17.81
CA TYR A 211 19.28 11.10 -18.42
C TYR A 211 20.79 10.84 -18.46
N GLY A 212 21.35 10.36 -17.36
CA GLY A 212 22.79 10.06 -17.25
C GLY A 212 23.22 8.98 -18.23
N LEU A 213 22.45 7.87 -18.31
CA LEU A 213 22.72 6.80 -19.26
C LEU A 213 22.65 7.29 -20.72
N ALA A 214 21.65 8.11 -21.05
CA ALA A 214 21.53 8.69 -22.38
C ALA A 214 22.74 9.57 -22.74
N ALA A 215 23.17 10.44 -21.83
CA ALA A 215 24.31 11.32 -22.04
C ALA A 215 25.64 10.55 -22.19
N LEU A 216 25.80 9.44 -21.49
CA LEU A 216 26.94 8.53 -21.64
C LEU A 216 26.96 7.86 -23.03
N LEU A 217 25.80 7.35 -23.48
CA LEU A 217 25.66 6.69 -24.79
C LEU A 217 25.87 7.67 -25.95
N ASP A 218 25.37 8.90 -25.84
CA ASP A 218 25.48 9.95 -26.85
C ASP A 218 26.87 10.63 -26.88
N ARG A 219 27.83 10.18 -26.04
CA ARG A 219 29.17 10.76 -25.86
C ARG A 219 29.15 12.29 -25.64
N GLN A 220 28.02 12.81 -25.19
CA GLN A 220 27.93 14.24 -24.82
C GLN A 220 28.76 14.44 -23.56
N GLY A 221 29.80 15.29 -23.65
CA GLY A 221 30.83 15.49 -22.61
C GLY A 221 30.24 15.91 -21.26
N LEU A 222 29.75 14.93 -20.51
CA LEU A 222 29.47 15.10 -19.08
C LEU A 222 30.82 15.42 -18.42
N ARG A 223 30.93 16.58 -17.81
CA ARG A 223 32.15 16.90 -17.02
C ARG A 223 32.22 15.88 -15.87
N PRO A 224 33.16 14.93 -15.87
CA PRO A 224 33.18 13.82 -14.89
C PRO A 224 33.20 14.33 -13.45
N ILE A 225 33.84 15.48 -13.24
CA ILE A 225 33.89 16.12 -11.91
C ILE A 225 32.50 16.53 -11.39
N ARG A 226 31.55 16.95 -12.26
CA ARG A 226 30.19 17.29 -11.84
C ARG A 226 29.38 16.04 -11.48
N LEU A 227 29.58 14.95 -12.21
CA LEU A 227 28.95 13.66 -11.90
C LEU A 227 29.42 13.12 -10.55
N VAL A 228 30.75 13.15 -10.33
CA VAL A 228 31.34 12.69 -9.06
C VAL A 228 30.89 13.58 -7.91
N ALA A 229 30.90 14.92 -8.07
CA ALA A 229 30.46 15.85 -7.04
C ALA A 229 28.94 15.64 -6.69
N THR A 230 28.10 15.43 -7.70
CA THR A 230 26.66 15.18 -7.48
C THR A 230 26.46 13.84 -6.78
N ALA A 231 27.13 12.77 -7.21
CA ALA A 231 27.06 11.48 -6.57
C ALA A 231 27.54 11.53 -5.10
N ALA A 232 28.67 12.21 -4.85
CA ALA A 232 29.18 12.40 -3.50
C ALA A 232 28.21 13.19 -2.61
N ALA A 233 27.60 14.27 -3.12
CA ALA A 233 26.59 15.04 -2.39
C ALA A 233 25.34 14.19 -2.04
N LEU A 234 24.88 13.35 -2.98
CA LEU A 234 23.75 12.43 -2.74
C LEU A 234 24.10 11.38 -1.69
N VAL A 235 25.29 10.80 -1.74
CA VAL A 235 25.75 9.82 -0.74
C VAL A 235 25.86 10.46 0.64
N LEU A 236 26.41 11.67 0.74
CA LEU A 236 26.51 12.40 2.01
C LEU A 236 25.12 12.75 2.57
N ALA A 237 24.22 13.27 1.73
CA ALA A 237 22.86 13.59 2.14
C ALA A 237 22.11 12.33 2.62
N TRP A 238 22.25 11.24 1.89
CA TRP A 238 21.65 9.96 2.25
C TRP A 238 22.26 9.39 3.55
N GLY A 239 23.58 9.39 3.70
CA GLY A 239 24.26 8.99 4.93
C GLY A 239 23.83 9.83 6.13
N GLY A 240 23.65 11.15 5.94
CA GLY A 240 23.12 12.06 6.97
C GLY A 240 21.69 11.71 7.39
N LEU A 241 20.81 11.40 6.43
CA LEU A 241 19.43 10.96 6.72
C LEU A 241 19.41 9.63 7.48
N TRP A 242 20.27 8.68 7.11
CA TRP A 242 20.43 7.42 7.82
C TRP A 242 20.92 7.63 9.25
N TRP A 243 21.92 8.47 9.44
CA TRP A 243 22.44 8.81 10.77
C TRP A 243 21.36 9.47 11.64
N LEU A 244 20.61 10.43 11.10
CA LEU A 244 19.51 11.09 11.82
C LEU A 244 18.40 10.09 12.19
N ARG A 245 18.07 9.15 11.31
CA ARG A 245 17.12 8.09 11.58
C ARG A 245 17.63 7.18 12.70
N ASP A 246 18.87 6.71 12.58
CA ASP A 246 19.46 5.77 13.53
C ASP A 246 19.56 6.41 14.92
N ALA A 247 19.98 7.66 15.01
CA ALA A 247 20.00 8.43 16.25
C ALA A 247 18.59 8.56 16.87
N ALA A 248 17.56 8.79 16.07
CA ALA A 248 16.20 8.92 16.57
C ALA A 248 15.61 7.55 17.00
N ILE A 249 15.92 6.48 16.28
CA ILE A 249 15.43 5.12 16.60
C ILE A 249 16.10 4.58 17.85
N ASN A 250 17.40 4.86 18.03
CA ASN A 250 18.19 4.40 19.16
C ASN A 250 18.16 5.41 20.34
N ALA A 251 17.42 6.51 20.23
CA ALA A 251 17.23 7.41 21.35
C ALA A 251 16.61 6.64 22.53
N PRO A 252 17.11 6.86 23.76
CA PRO A 252 16.55 6.22 24.93
C PRO A 252 15.04 6.49 24.99
N SER A 253 14.23 5.47 24.82
CA SER A 253 12.81 5.51 25.17
C SER A 253 12.65 4.96 26.59
N ALA A 254 11.63 5.41 27.32
CA ALA A 254 11.28 4.80 28.58
C ALA A 254 11.19 3.28 28.39
N GLU A 255 11.98 2.53 29.16
CA GLU A 255 11.96 1.07 29.14
C GLU A 255 10.55 0.62 29.56
N ARG A 256 9.78 0.15 28.59
CA ARG A 256 8.48 -0.47 28.82
C ARG A 256 8.66 -1.98 28.79
N PRO A 257 7.98 -2.72 29.67
CA PRO A 257 7.96 -4.16 29.54
C PRO A 257 7.32 -4.56 28.21
N ALA A 258 7.91 -5.53 27.55
CA ALA A 258 7.35 -6.05 26.31
C ALA A 258 6.00 -6.73 26.59
N LEU A 259 4.99 -6.42 25.78
CA LEU A 259 3.67 -7.01 25.82
C LEU A 259 3.68 -8.35 25.07
N SER A 260 3.34 -9.44 25.77
CA SER A 260 3.16 -10.74 25.13
C SER A 260 1.83 -10.77 24.36
N VAL A 261 1.86 -11.22 23.11
CA VAL A 261 0.70 -11.22 22.22
C VAL A 261 0.47 -12.57 21.57
N ALA A 262 -0.80 -12.95 21.36
CA ALA A 262 -1.23 -14.09 20.58
C ALA A 262 -2.07 -13.59 19.40
N LEU A 263 -1.59 -13.78 18.17
CA LEU A 263 -2.31 -13.41 16.95
C LEU A 263 -2.92 -14.67 16.35
N LEU A 264 -4.24 -14.69 16.18
CA LEU A 264 -5.00 -15.86 15.75
C LEU A 264 -5.15 -15.87 14.23
N GLN A 265 -4.80 -16.99 13.58
CA GLN A 265 -5.02 -17.25 12.15
C GLN A 265 -5.92 -18.46 11.97
N GLY A 266 -7.20 -18.24 11.70
CA GLY A 266 -8.20 -19.30 11.67
C GLY A 266 -8.19 -20.14 10.40
N ASN A 267 -7.65 -19.59 9.31
CA ASN A 267 -7.69 -20.21 7.99
C ASN A 267 -9.09 -20.80 7.66
N ILE A 268 -10.10 -19.95 7.87
CA ILE A 268 -11.47 -20.28 7.48
C ILE A 268 -11.59 -20.06 5.97
N PRO A 269 -11.97 -21.08 5.17
CA PRO A 269 -12.11 -20.92 3.72
C PRO A 269 -13.05 -19.76 3.36
N GLN A 270 -12.66 -18.96 2.39
CA GLN A 270 -13.38 -17.72 2.08
C GLN A 270 -14.76 -17.96 1.48
N ASP A 271 -14.92 -19.00 0.70
CA ASP A 271 -16.17 -19.47 0.12
C ASP A 271 -17.16 -20.05 1.15
N GLU A 272 -16.66 -20.56 2.27
CA GLU A 272 -17.47 -21.14 3.35
C GLU A 272 -17.70 -20.16 4.51
N LYS A 273 -16.92 -19.08 4.61
CA LYS A 273 -16.82 -18.25 5.81
C LYS A 273 -18.16 -17.79 6.38
N PHE A 274 -19.14 -17.55 5.53
CA PHE A 274 -20.48 -17.09 5.89
C PHE A 274 -21.54 -18.17 5.74
N GLU A 275 -21.14 -19.42 5.51
CA GLU A 275 -22.04 -20.56 5.38
C GLU A 275 -22.44 -21.13 6.75
N ALA A 276 -23.76 -21.25 6.98
CA ALA A 276 -24.30 -21.72 8.26
C ALA A 276 -23.92 -23.15 8.58
N GLY A 277 -23.71 -24.00 7.55
CA GLY A 277 -23.41 -25.42 7.69
C GLY A 277 -21.94 -25.78 7.84
N SER A 278 -21.00 -24.85 7.54
CA SER A 278 -19.56 -25.15 7.47
C SER A 278 -18.70 -24.08 8.14
N GLY A 279 -18.51 -22.94 7.51
CA GLY A 279 -17.53 -21.92 7.92
C GLY A 279 -17.93 -21.20 9.20
N ILE A 280 -19.21 -20.88 9.42
CA ILE A 280 -19.66 -20.22 10.66
C ILE A 280 -19.37 -21.11 11.87
N PRO A 281 -19.83 -22.39 11.95
CA PRO A 281 -19.51 -23.26 13.08
C PRO A 281 -18.00 -23.45 13.27
N LEU A 282 -17.25 -23.56 12.18
CA LEU A 282 -15.80 -23.69 12.21
C LEU A 282 -15.14 -22.44 12.83
N ALA A 283 -15.54 -21.24 12.41
CA ALA A 283 -15.03 -19.99 12.93
C ALA A 283 -15.35 -19.82 14.42
N LEU A 284 -16.63 -19.96 14.79
CA LEU A 284 -17.06 -19.85 16.18
C LEU A 284 -16.35 -20.88 17.07
N GLY A 285 -16.26 -22.14 16.64
CA GLY A 285 -15.63 -23.20 17.40
C GLY A 285 -14.12 -22.98 17.57
N TRP A 286 -13.41 -22.60 16.52
CA TRP A 286 -11.95 -22.42 16.59
C TRP A 286 -11.56 -21.14 17.31
N TYR A 287 -12.04 -19.98 16.88
CA TYR A 287 -11.73 -18.71 17.54
C TYR A 287 -12.20 -18.69 18.99
N GLY A 288 -13.39 -19.27 19.26
CA GLY A 288 -13.90 -19.38 20.62
C GLY A 288 -13.00 -20.21 21.53
N ARG A 289 -12.45 -21.31 21.05
CA ARG A 289 -11.52 -22.14 21.80
C ARG A 289 -10.19 -21.42 22.03
N GLU A 290 -9.58 -20.85 20.98
CA GLU A 290 -8.26 -20.20 21.07
C GLU A 290 -8.31 -18.94 21.95
N LEU A 291 -9.36 -18.11 21.84
CA LEU A 291 -9.57 -16.94 22.71
C LEU A 291 -9.62 -17.35 24.18
N ARG A 292 -10.28 -18.44 24.51
CA ARG A 292 -10.43 -18.92 25.89
C ARG A 292 -9.18 -19.64 26.42
N ALA A 293 -8.39 -20.26 25.55
CA ALA A 293 -7.19 -21.02 25.91
C ALA A 293 -5.92 -20.16 25.95
N ALA A 294 -5.94 -18.95 25.38
CA ALA A 294 -4.79 -18.10 25.27
C ALA A 294 -4.25 -17.67 26.66
N THR A 295 -2.92 -17.57 26.76
CA THR A 295 -2.23 -17.14 27.99
C THR A 295 -1.47 -15.82 27.80
N ALA A 296 -1.38 -15.30 26.58
CA ALA A 296 -0.75 -14.02 26.29
C ALA A 296 -1.50 -12.84 26.92
N GLN A 297 -0.79 -11.75 27.19
CA GLN A 297 -1.39 -10.54 27.77
C GLN A 297 -2.37 -9.85 26.79
N LEU A 298 -2.16 -10.00 25.48
CA LEU A 298 -3.07 -9.51 24.44
C LEU A 298 -3.37 -10.63 23.46
N VAL A 299 -4.64 -10.87 23.18
CA VAL A 299 -5.10 -11.81 22.15
C VAL A 299 -5.78 -11.02 21.04
N VAL A 300 -5.41 -11.27 19.79
CA VAL A 300 -5.96 -10.56 18.64
C VAL A 300 -6.54 -11.57 17.64
N ALA A 301 -7.84 -11.50 17.42
CA ALA A 301 -8.55 -12.27 16.40
C ALA A 301 -8.85 -11.39 15.18
N PRO A 302 -8.65 -11.88 13.94
CA PRO A 302 -8.67 -11.07 12.74
C PRO A 302 -10.06 -10.48 12.39
N GLU A 303 -10.11 -9.71 11.30
CA GLU A 303 -11.33 -9.15 10.72
C GLU A 303 -12.40 -10.23 10.52
N THR A 304 -13.61 -9.96 11.04
CA THR A 304 -14.75 -10.89 10.98
C THR A 304 -14.38 -12.30 11.47
N ALA A 305 -13.60 -12.40 12.56
CA ALA A 305 -13.32 -13.69 13.22
C ALA A 305 -14.60 -14.32 13.75
N VAL A 306 -15.54 -13.49 14.20
CA VAL A 306 -16.95 -13.86 14.44
C VAL A 306 -17.75 -13.35 13.25
N PRO A 307 -18.22 -14.24 12.33
CA PRO A 307 -18.87 -13.84 11.08
C PRO A 307 -20.38 -13.61 11.19
N LEU A 308 -20.88 -13.35 12.38
CA LEU A 308 -22.29 -13.10 12.69
C LEU A 308 -22.44 -11.82 13.53
N LEU A 309 -23.58 -11.18 13.40
CA LEU A 309 -23.98 -10.10 14.32
C LEU A 309 -24.20 -10.65 15.72
N PRO A 310 -23.98 -9.86 16.79
CA PRO A 310 -24.20 -10.31 18.17
C PRO A 310 -25.55 -10.96 18.42
N GLN A 311 -26.63 -10.41 17.84
CA GLN A 311 -27.99 -10.94 17.97
C GLN A 311 -28.26 -12.24 17.19
N GLN A 312 -27.37 -12.66 16.31
CA GLN A 312 -27.45 -13.89 15.54
C GLN A 312 -26.63 -15.03 16.15
N LEU A 313 -25.82 -14.70 17.16
CA LEU A 313 -24.96 -15.69 17.84
C LEU A 313 -25.80 -16.60 18.76
N PRO A 314 -25.30 -17.82 19.04
CA PRO A 314 -25.86 -18.64 20.11
C PRO A 314 -25.92 -17.85 21.42
N GLU A 315 -26.98 -18.11 22.20
CA GLU A 315 -27.18 -17.50 23.52
C GLU A 315 -25.91 -17.66 24.38
N GLU A 316 -25.53 -16.64 25.11
CA GLU A 316 -24.35 -16.58 25.97
C GLU A 316 -22.98 -16.74 25.26
N TYR A 317 -22.90 -16.91 23.92
CA TYR A 317 -21.64 -17.16 23.23
C TYR A 317 -20.62 -16.02 23.45
N LEU A 318 -21.01 -14.76 23.27
CA LEU A 318 -20.12 -13.63 23.52
C LEU A 318 -19.74 -13.50 25.01
N ASP A 319 -20.65 -13.79 25.91
CA ASP A 319 -20.38 -13.76 27.36
C ASP A 319 -19.34 -14.81 27.75
N LEU A 320 -19.43 -16.00 27.17
CA LEU A 320 -18.43 -17.06 27.35
C LEU A 320 -17.05 -16.67 26.81
N LEU A 321 -16.98 -15.89 25.72
CA LEU A 321 -15.72 -15.43 25.15
C LEU A 321 -15.08 -14.31 25.98
N ARG A 322 -15.89 -13.38 26.46
CA ARG A 322 -15.40 -12.17 27.16
C ARG A 322 -15.10 -12.43 28.64
N GLU A 323 -15.74 -13.44 29.28
CA GLU A 323 -15.59 -13.73 30.69
C GLU A 323 -14.12 -13.80 31.18
N PRO A 324 -13.17 -14.49 30.51
CA PRO A 324 -11.77 -14.53 30.94
C PRO A 324 -11.12 -13.16 31.01
N TYR A 325 -11.52 -12.24 30.15
CA TYR A 325 -10.93 -10.91 29.98
C TYR A 325 -11.53 -9.84 30.90
N LEU A 326 -12.73 -10.06 31.44
CA LEU A 326 -13.38 -9.10 32.34
C LEU A 326 -13.02 -9.29 33.80
N LYS A 327 -12.32 -10.36 34.17
CA LYS A 327 -11.93 -10.63 35.55
C LYS A 327 -11.08 -9.50 36.10
N LYS A 328 -11.47 -8.91 37.22
CA LYS A 328 -10.85 -7.71 37.82
C LYS A 328 -9.33 -7.86 38.09
N ASP A 329 -8.89 -9.07 38.42
CA ASP A 329 -7.48 -9.40 38.63
C ASP A 329 -6.81 -10.04 37.41
N GLY A 330 -7.51 -10.03 36.26
CA GLY A 330 -7.03 -10.58 35.01
C GLY A 330 -5.87 -9.77 34.43
N ARG A 331 -4.96 -10.48 33.75
CA ARG A 331 -3.77 -9.89 33.13
C ARG A 331 -3.82 -10.00 31.61
N GLN A 332 -5.04 -10.20 31.08
CA GLN A 332 -5.26 -10.45 29.66
C GLN A 332 -6.30 -9.49 29.09
N ALA A 333 -6.11 -9.08 27.87
CA ALA A 333 -7.09 -8.36 27.07
C ALA A 333 -7.25 -9.04 25.71
N ALA A 334 -8.37 -8.80 25.04
CA ALA A 334 -8.61 -9.29 23.69
C ALA A 334 -9.09 -8.16 22.79
N LEU A 335 -8.73 -8.27 21.51
CA LEU A 335 -9.30 -7.50 20.39
C LEU A 335 -9.85 -8.49 19.36
N LEU A 336 -11.10 -8.34 18.97
CA LEU A 336 -11.85 -9.29 18.15
C LEU A 336 -12.56 -8.57 17.00
N GLY A 337 -12.31 -8.99 15.77
CA GLY A 337 -13.06 -8.55 14.59
C GLY A 337 -14.45 -9.18 14.51
N ILE A 338 -15.50 -8.36 14.46
CA ILE A 338 -16.91 -8.74 14.45
C ILE A 338 -17.74 -7.67 13.74
N PRO A 339 -18.75 -8.02 12.92
CA PRO A 339 -19.73 -7.04 12.45
C PRO A 339 -20.66 -6.62 13.58
N LEU A 340 -21.00 -5.34 13.65
CA LEU A 340 -21.94 -4.76 14.62
C LEU A 340 -23.07 -4.04 13.90
N GLY A 341 -24.14 -3.74 14.65
CA GLY A 341 -25.27 -2.97 14.16
C GLY A 341 -26.57 -3.76 14.03
N SER A 342 -27.54 -3.15 13.36
CA SER A 342 -28.87 -3.72 13.11
C SER A 342 -29.40 -3.26 11.75
N GLU A 343 -30.51 -3.83 11.31
CA GLU A 343 -31.18 -3.41 10.08
C GLU A 343 -31.61 -1.91 10.12
N GLU A 344 -32.01 -1.45 11.30
CA GLU A 344 -32.46 -0.05 11.49
C GLU A 344 -31.29 0.94 11.57
N ALA A 345 -30.23 0.59 12.30
CA ALA A 345 -29.06 1.45 12.53
C ALA A 345 -28.00 1.35 11.41
N GLY A 346 -28.10 0.33 10.55
CA GLY A 346 -27.07 -0.08 9.62
C GLY A 346 -25.97 -0.91 10.31
N TYR A 347 -25.02 -1.37 9.52
CA TYR A 347 -23.97 -2.29 9.95
C TYR A 347 -22.60 -1.63 9.90
N THR A 348 -21.69 -2.03 10.80
CA THR A 348 -20.29 -1.62 10.81
C THR A 348 -19.38 -2.86 10.79
N ASN A 349 -18.26 -2.76 10.10
CA ASN A 349 -17.16 -3.71 10.24
C ASN A 349 -16.30 -3.22 11.41
N SER A 350 -16.26 -4.00 12.50
CA SER A 350 -15.81 -3.49 13.79
C SER A 350 -14.79 -4.39 14.47
N VAL A 351 -14.07 -3.78 15.40
CA VAL A 351 -13.25 -4.47 16.40
C VAL A 351 -13.81 -4.15 17.77
N VAL A 352 -14.13 -5.17 18.54
CA VAL A 352 -14.44 -5.05 19.97
C VAL A 352 -13.23 -5.41 20.81
N GLY A 353 -13.08 -4.74 21.95
CA GLY A 353 -11.98 -4.99 22.88
C GLY A 353 -12.49 -5.24 24.29
N TRP A 354 -11.94 -6.27 24.92
CA TRP A 354 -12.24 -6.66 26.30
C TRP A 354 -11.02 -6.57 27.17
N GLN A 355 -11.16 -5.98 28.35
CA GLN A 355 -10.08 -5.85 29.32
C GLN A 355 -10.62 -5.81 30.76
N PRO A 356 -9.82 -6.19 31.76
CA PRO A 356 -10.25 -6.26 33.14
C PRO A 356 -10.76 -4.92 33.68
N GLY A 357 -11.84 -4.97 34.45
CA GLY A 357 -12.38 -3.82 35.15
C GLY A 357 -13.14 -2.79 34.30
N GLN A 358 -13.33 -3.04 33.02
CA GLN A 358 -14.14 -2.20 32.14
C GLN A 358 -15.60 -2.69 32.12
N ILE A 359 -16.54 -1.74 32.27
CA ILE A 359 -17.98 -2.03 32.20
C ILE A 359 -18.45 -2.02 30.73
N GLN A 360 -17.88 -1.12 29.93
CA GLN A 360 -18.20 -0.96 28.53
C GLN A 360 -17.05 -1.49 27.66
N ASP A 361 -17.41 -2.31 26.67
CA ASP A 361 -16.45 -2.85 25.72
C ASP A 361 -15.82 -1.70 24.89
N TYR A 362 -14.52 -1.83 24.60
CA TYR A 362 -13.88 -0.97 23.60
C TYR A 362 -14.47 -1.29 22.23
N GLN A 363 -14.67 -0.26 21.40
CA GLN A 363 -15.17 -0.41 20.03
C GLN A 363 -14.37 0.48 19.08
N TYR A 364 -14.02 -0.09 17.93
CA TYR A 364 -13.48 0.61 16.77
C TYR A 364 -14.28 0.18 15.54
N ASP A 365 -14.77 1.13 14.77
CA ASP A 365 -15.52 0.89 13.54
C ASP A 365 -14.69 1.32 12.33
N LYS A 366 -14.65 0.48 11.31
CA LYS A 366 -13.91 0.75 10.08
C LYS A 366 -14.31 2.08 9.46
N HIS A 367 -13.32 2.97 9.27
CA HIS A 367 -13.53 4.28 8.66
C HIS A 367 -13.47 4.21 7.14
N HIS A 368 -12.41 3.59 6.59
CA HIS A 368 -12.23 3.51 5.14
C HIS A 368 -12.76 2.19 4.58
N LEU A 369 -13.94 2.25 3.97
CA LEU A 369 -14.63 1.09 3.41
C LEU A 369 -14.06 0.71 2.03
N VAL A 370 -14.04 -0.59 1.75
CA VAL A 370 -13.60 -1.13 0.46
C VAL A 370 -14.67 -0.89 -0.60
N PRO A 371 -14.34 -0.18 -1.69
CA PRO A 371 -15.27 -0.01 -2.81
C PRO A 371 -15.70 -1.36 -3.39
N PHE A 372 -16.99 -1.52 -3.69
CA PHE A 372 -17.63 -2.75 -4.20
C PHE A 372 -17.65 -3.95 -3.24
N GLY A 373 -16.94 -3.89 -2.11
CA GLY A 373 -16.96 -4.95 -1.09
C GLY A 373 -17.80 -4.56 0.12
N GLU A 374 -17.71 -3.32 0.57
CA GLU A 374 -18.37 -2.82 1.78
C GLU A 374 -19.29 -1.63 1.52
N PHE A 375 -19.16 -0.99 0.40
CA PHE A 375 -20.11 0.00 -0.10
C PHE A 375 -20.11 0.05 -1.62
N ILE A 376 -21.22 0.53 -2.19
CA ILE A 376 -21.41 0.60 -3.62
C ILE A 376 -21.25 2.06 -4.06
N PRO A 377 -20.24 2.40 -4.90
CA PRO A 377 -20.15 3.72 -5.47
C PRO A 377 -21.43 4.10 -6.23
N PRO A 378 -21.94 5.36 -6.11
CA PRO A 378 -23.29 5.75 -6.56
C PRO A 378 -23.64 5.41 -8.01
N LEU A 379 -22.66 5.36 -8.90
CA LEU A 379 -22.87 5.09 -10.34
C LEU A 379 -22.88 3.59 -10.69
N PHE A 380 -22.62 2.70 -9.74
CA PHE A 380 -22.37 1.28 -10.00
C PHE A 380 -23.38 0.32 -9.35
N ARG A 381 -24.52 0.80 -8.86
CA ARG A 381 -25.57 -0.05 -8.24
C ARG A 381 -26.06 -1.15 -9.19
N TRP A 382 -26.12 -0.89 -10.49
CA TRP A 382 -26.48 -1.89 -11.50
C TRP A 382 -25.47 -3.06 -11.57
N PHE A 383 -24.18 -2.78 -11.33
CA PHE A 383 -23.11 -3.78 -11.37
C PHE A 383 -23.19 -4.73 -10.17
N THR A 384 -23.53 -4.22 -9.00
CA THR A 384 -23.60 -5.02 -7.77
C THR A 384 -24.82 -5.90 -7.69
N GLN A 385 -25.91 -5.55 -8.40
CA GLN A 385 -27.06 -6.45 -8.56
C GLN A 385 -26.70 -7.73 -9.36
N MET A 386 -25.64 -7.67 -10.17
CA MET A 386 -25.08 -8.85 -10.84
C MET A 386 -24.12 -9.65 -9.96
N MET A 387 -23.54 -9.02 -8.94
CA MET A 387 -22.61 -9.62 -8.00
C MET A 387 -23.35 -9.90 -6.71
N ASN A 388 -23.50 -11.16 -6.35
CA ASN A 388 -24.19 -11.56 -5.12
C ASN A 388 -23.31 -11.21 -3.90
N ILE A 389 -23.24 -9.90 -3.54
CA ILE A 389 -22.46 -9.42 -2.40
C ILE A 389 -23.28 -9.65 -1.13
N PRO A 390 -22.82 -10.49 -0.20
CA PRO A 390 -23.64 -10.96 0.92
C PRO A 390 -23.99 -9.89 1.96
N LEU A 391 -23.24 -8.79 2.04
CA LEU A 391 -23.41 -7.74 3.03
C LEU A 391 -23.66 -6.42 2.29
N GLY A 392 -24.73 -5.73 2.65
CA GLY A 392 -25.10 -4.44 2.07
C GLY A 392 -24.11 -3.32 2.41
N ASP A 393 -24.50 -2.06 2.15
CA ASP A 393 -23.69 -0.88 2.46
C ASP A 393 -23.39 -0.82 3.97
N PHE A 394 -22.11 -0.89 4.35
CA PHE A 394 -21.66 -0.67 5.72
C PHE A 394 -21.64 0.84 6.04
N ASN A 395 -21.85 1.16 7.31
CA ASN A 395 -21.62 2.48 7.85
C ASN A 395 -20.13 2.70 8.14
N ARG A 396 -19.68 3.95 7.98
CA ARG A 396 -18.31 4.35 8.28
C ARG A 396 -18.17 4.74 9.74
N GLY A 397 -17.09 4.28 10.39
CA GLY A 397 -16.65 4.79 11.67
C GLY A 397 -16.08 6.22 11.56
N ALA A 398 -15.90 6.87 12.70
CA ALA A 398 -15.28 8.19 12.77
C ALA A 398 -13.78 8.10 12.42
N LEU A 399 -13.21 9.18 11.90
CA LEU A 399 -11.77 9.33 11.74
C LEU A 399 -11.11 9.63 13.10
N GLY A 400 -9.96 9.00 13.37
CA GLY A 400 -9.20 9.29 14.60
C GLY A 400 -9.85 8.76 15.88
N GLN A 401 -10.51 7.61 15.83
CA GLN A 401 -11.11 6.95 16.99
C GLN A 401 -10.05 6.65 18.08
N PRO A 402 -10.42 6.66 19.38
CA PRO A 402 -9.49 6.44 20.48
C PRO A 402 -8.78 5.08 20.39
N SER A 403 -7.53 5.02 20.78
CA SER A 403 -6.81 3.76 20.98
C SER A 403 -7.25 3.04 22.25
N MET A 404 -7.22 1.71 22.26
CA MET A 404 -7.42 0.93 23.47
C MET A 404 -6.17 0.99 24.35
N ALA A 405 -6.30 1.44 25.58
CA ALA A 405 -5.20 1.47 26.56
C ALA A 405 -5.11 0.12 27.27
N TRP A 406 -3.96 -0.58 27.14
CA TRP A 406 -3.74 -1.85 27.81
C TRP A 406 -2.28 -2.08 28.16
N ALA A 407 -1.99 -2.53 29.38
CA ALA A 407 -0.66 -2.87 29.88
C ALA A 407 0.41 -1.80 29.60
N GLY A 408 0.03 -0.53 29.69
CA GLY A 408 0.91 0.62 29.41
C GLY A 408 1.04 0.98 27.93
N GLU A 409 0.46 0.21 27.01
CA GLU A 409 0.44 0.50 25.58
C GLU A 409 -0.89 1.13 25.13
N ARG A 410 -0.87 1.83 24.01
CA ARG A 410 -2.04 2.39 23.32
C ARG A 410 -2.16 1.69 21.97
N LEU A 411 -3.09 0.75 21.91
CA LEU A 411 -3.33 -0.12 20.76
C LEU A 411 -4.31 0.57 19.80
N SER A 412 -3.89 0.85 18.58
CA SER A 412 -4.75 1.47 17.56
C SER A 412 -5.13 0.45 16.51
N PRO A 413 -6.39 -0.01 16.50
CA PRO A 413 -6.91 -0.84 15.42
C PRO A 413 -6.92 -0.10 14.08
N ASN A 414 -6.78 -0.85 13.02
CA ASN A 414 -7.15 -0.51 11.66
C ASN A 414 -7.57 -1.80 10.95
N ILE A 415 -8.60 -1.73 10.10
CA ILE A 415 -9.20 -2.93 9.53
C ILE A 415 -8.86 -3.04 8.05
N CYS A 416 -8.06 -4.07 7.70
CA CYS A 416 -7.74 -4.52 6.35
C CYS A 416 -7.21 -3.36 5.46
N TYR A 417 -8.04 -2.88 4.55
CA TYR A 417 -7.76 -1.85 3.55
C TYR A 417 -7.33 -0.49 4.14
N GLU A 418 -7.66 -0.20 5.40
CA GLU A 418 -7.33 1.09 6.04
C GLU A 418 -5.83 1.35 6.15
N ASP A 419 -5.00 0.32 6.20
CA ASP A 419 -3.55 0.52 6.26
C ASP A 419 -2.93 1.05 4.94
N LEU A 420 -3.71 1.14 3.86
CA LEU A 420 -3.30 1.87 2.65
C LEU A 420 -3.25 3.38 2.85
N PHE A 421 -4.03 3.92 3.78
CA PHE A 421 -4.25 5.37 3.97
C PHE A 421 -3.45 5.89 5.17
N GLY A 422 -2.15 6.12 4.96
CA GLY A 422 -1.27 6.65 6.01
C GLY A 422 -1.71 8.00 6.55
N GLU A 423 -2.37 8.83 5.74
CA GLU A 423 -2.96 10.10 6.14
C GLU A 423 -4.14 9.95 7.11
N GLU A 424 -4.96 8.91 6.95
CA GLU A 424 -6.08 8.63 7.86
C GLU A 424 -5.56 8.03 9.18
N LEU A 425 -4.60 7.10 9.11
CA LEU A 425 -3.90 6.64 10.32
C LEU A 425 -3.20 7.79 11.05
N GLY A 426 -2.71 8.78 10.31
CA GLY A 426 -2.11 10.00 10.86
C GLY A 426 -3.03 10.79 11.78
N ALA A 427 -4.35 10.68 11.62
CA ALA A 427 -5.33 11.35 12.48
C ALA A 427 -5.20 10.98 13.97
N HIS A 428 -4.68 9.79 14.28
CA HIS A 428 -4.46 9.33 15.65
C HIS A 428 -3.23 9.95 16.33
N PHE A 429 -2.37 10.71 15.60
CA PHE A 429 -1.07 11.18 16.08
C PHE A 429 -1.04 12.66 16.48
N GLY A 430 -2.18 13.26 16.80
CA GLY A 430 -2.27 14.68 17.13
C GLY A 430 -1.64 15.08 18.46
N ASN A 431 -1.61 14.19 19.43
CA ASN A 431 -1.04 14.42 20.74
C ASN A 431 -0.17 13.23 21.15
N ALA A 432 1.09 13.47 21.50
CA ALA A 432 2.03 12.42 21.89
C ALA A 432 1.54 11.59 23.09
N ALA A 433 0.79 12.20 24.01
CA ALA A 433 0.27 11.50 25.19
C ALA A 433 -0.84 10.49 24.86
N THR A 434 -1.61 10.73 23.79
CA THR A 434 -2.73 9.87 23.35
C THR A 434 -2.42 9.10 22.08
N ALA A 435 -1.36 9.47 21.35
CA ALA A 435 -0.96 8.80 20.12
C ALA A 435 -0.72 7.30 20.33
N PRO A 436 -1.04 6.47 19.35
CA PRO A 436 -0.78 5.04 19.39
C PRO A 436 0.68 4.72 19.70
N THR A 437 0.91 3.69 20.49
CA THR A 437 2.25 3.12 20.69
C THR A 437 2.45 1.86 19.87
N VAL A 438 1.36 1.17 19.54
CA VAL A 438 1.31 -0.05 18.70
C VAL A 438 0.13 0.07 17.74
N LEU A 439 0.36 -0.21 16.47
CA LEU A 439 -0.69 -0.37 15.46
C LEU A 439 -1.15 -1.83 15.42
N VAL A 440 -2.44 -2.06 15.21
CA VAL A 440 -3.01 -3.42 15.13
C VAL A 440 -3.90 -3.52 13.90
N ASN A 441 -3.45 -4.27 12.88
CA ASN A 441 -4.22 -4.50 11.66
C ASN A 441 -5.00 -5.82 11.74
N PHE A 442 -6.29 -5.74 11.46
CA PHE A 442 -7.23 -6.86 11.39
C PHE A 442 -7.59 -7.10 9.93
N SER A 443 -7.27 -8.27 9.37
CA SER A 443 -7.45 -8.45 7.94
C SER A 443 -8.05 -9.79 7.54
N ASN A 444 -8.80 -9.78 6.45
CA ASN A 444 -9.26 -10.98 5.76
C ASN A 444 -8.96 -10.86 4.26
N ILE A 445 -7.74 -11.22 3.87
CA ILE A 445 -7.29 -11.14 2.48
C ILE A 445 -7.69 -12.37 1.63
N GLY A 446 -8.48 -13.28 2.19
CA GLY A 446 -8.93 -14.51 1.51
C GLY A 446 -9.62 -14.29 0.17
N TRP A 447 -10.25 -13.12 -0.03
CA TRP A 447 -10.89 -12.71 -1.29
C TRP A 447 -9.96 -12.73 -2.51
N PHE A 448 -8.65 -12.66 -2.31
CA PHE A 448 -7.66 -12.57 -3.39
C PHE A 448 -6.89 -13.87 -3.61
N GLY A 449 -7.31 -14.95 -2.92
CA GLY A 449 -6.70 -16.27 -3.02
C GLY A 449 -5.23 -16.28 -2.55
N ASP A 450 -4.55 -17.40 -2.75
CA ASP A 450 -3.10 -17.50 -2.50
C ASP A 450 -2.34 -16.79 -3.62
N SER A 451 -2.21 -15.49 -3.49
CA SER A 451 -1.63 -14.62 -4.51
C SER A 451 -0.66 -13.61 -3.90
N VAL A 452 0.07 -12.93 -4.77
CA VAL A 452 0.99 -11.84 -4.41
C VAL A 452 0.32 -10.68 -3.67
N ALA A 453 -1.01 -10.61 -3.64
CA ALA A 453 -1.77 -9.64 -2.85
C ALA A 453 -1.40 -9.69 -1.35
N ILE A 454 -1.11 -10.88 -0.83
CA ILE A 454 -0.70 -11.08 0.57
C ILE A 454 0.59 -10.32 0.86
N ASP A 455 1.60 -10.47 0.01
CA ASP A 455 2.92 -9.86 0.19
C ASP A 455 2.89 -8.35 -0.10
N GLN A 456 2.10 -7.94 -1.11
CA GLN A 456 1.86 -6.52 -1.38
C GLN A 456 1.21 -5.83 -0.17
N HIS A 457 0.20 -6.46 0.44
CA HIS A 457 -0.47 -5.92 1.63
C HIS A 457 0.46 -5.91 2.85
N LEU A 458 1.31 -6.94 3.00
CA LEU A 458 2.36 -6.95 4.03
C LEU A 458 3.34 -5.77 3.86
N ALA A 459 3.76 -5.47 2.63
CA ALA A 459 4.62 -4.32 2.35
C ALA A 459 3.94 -2.98 2.71
N ILE A 460 2.61 -2.89 2.54
CA ILE A 460 1.82 -1.72 2.98
C ILE A 460 1.88 -1.56 4.49
N SER A 461 1.61 -2.61 5.26
CA SER A 461 1.69 -2.60 6.72
C SER A 461 3.10 -2.25 7.22
N ARG A 462 4.15 -2.80 6.58
CA ARG A 462 5.55 -2.47 6.86
C ARG A 462 5.86 -0.99 6.62
N MET A 463 5.27 -0.41 5.56
CA MET A 463 5.40 1.02 5.27
C MET A 463 4.77 1.88 6.37
N ARG A 464 3.61 1.50 6.92
CA ARG A 464 3.00 2.20 8.06
C ARG A 464 3.90 2.16 9.28
N ALA A 465 4.52 1.00 9.56
CA ALA A 465 5.49 0.89 10.65
C ALA A 465 6.68 1.85 10.47
N LEU A 466 7.19 2.02 9.23
CA LEU A 466 8.28 2.97 8.92
C LEU A 466 7.85 4.44 9.05
N GLU A 467 6.66 4.79 8.59
CA GLU A 467 6.15 6.17 8.59
C GLU A 467 5.93 6.70 10.00
N PHE A 468 5.36 5.89 10.86
CA PHE A 468 5.01 6.28 12.22
C PHE A 468 6.05 5.85 13.26
N GLU A 469 7.03 5.03 12.88
CA GLU A 469 7.96 4.35 13.80
C GLU A 469 7.20 3.64 14.94
N ARG A 470 6.16 2.91 14.55
CA ARG A 470 5.36 2.09 15.47
C ARG A 470 5.46 0.63 15.07
N PRO A 471 5.64 -0.29 16.02
CA PRO A 471 5.44 -1.69 15.74
C PRO A 471 4.00 -1.91 15.31
N MET A 472 3.78 -2.90 14.44
CA MET A 472 2.46 -3.29 13.99
C MET A 472 2.25 -4.78 14.21
N LEU A 473 1.15 -5.11 14.87
CA LEU A 473 0.62 -6.46 14.98
C LEU A 473 -0.40 -6.66 13.84
N ARG A 474 -0.29 -7.75 13.13
CA ARG A 474 -1.19 -8.05 12.03
C ARG A 474 -1.79 -9.44 12.22
N ALA A 475 -3.09 -9.50 12.51
CA ALA A 475 -3.87 -10.74 12.57
C ALA A 475 -4.68 -10.88 11.28
N THR A 476 -4.51 -12.02 10.58
CA THR A 476 -5.22 -12.28 9.33
C THR A 476 -5.91 -13.64 9.38
N ASN A 477 -7.02 -13.78 8.64
CA ASN A 477 -7.67 -15.08 8.54
C ASN A 477 -6.81 -16.09 7.75
N THR A 478 -6.34 -15.72 6.55
CA THR A 478 -5.60 -16.61 5.63
C THR A 478 -4.24 -16.07 5.18
N GLY A 479 -3.99 -14.77 5.39
CA GLY A 479 -2.84 -14.05 4.85
C GLY A 479 -1.61 -14.06 5.74
N ALA A 480 -0.85 -12.96 5.73
CA ALA A 480 0.35 -12.80 6.52
C ALA A 480 0.02 -12.35 7.96
N THR A 481 -0.09 -13.30 8.89
CA THR A 481 -0.17 -13.02 10.33
C THR A 481 1.24 -12.86 10.85
N VAL A 482 1.58 -11.63 11.29
CA VAL A 482 2.97 -11.24 11.60
C VAL A 482 3.04 -10.23 12.73
N ALA A 483 4.20 -10.17 13.40
CA ALA A 483 4.65 -9.04 14.19
C ALA A 483 5.71 -8.26 13.40
N ILE A 484 5.53 -6.95 13.27
CA ILE A 484 6.42 -6.03 12.55
C ILE A 484 6.98 -5.06 13.59
N ASP A 485 8.30 -4.85 13.60
CA ASP A 485 8.91 -3.86 14.46
C ASP A 485 8.74 -2.43 13.90
N HIS A 486 9.11 -1.44 14.68
CA HIS A 486 9.06 -0.02 14.31
C HIS A 486 9.99 0.37 13.14
N ARG A 487 10.88 -0.55 12.69
CA ARG A 487 11.76 -0.40 11.52
C ARG A 487 11.15 -1.03 10.27
N GLY A 488 9.92 -1.54 10.37
CA GLY A 488 9.24 -2.23 9.27
C GLY A 488 9.78 -3.64 9.00
N VAL A 489 10.52 -4.23 9.95
CA VAL A 489 11.06 -5.60 9.85
C VAL A 489 10.05 -6.58 10.44
N VAL A 490 9.72 -7.63 9.69
CA VAL A 490 8.93 -8.75 10.21
C VAL A 490 9.80 -9.54 11.17
N THR A 491 9.43 -9.57 12.45
CA THR A 491 10.17 -10.26 13.50
C THR A 491 9.69 -11.68 13.70
N GLN A 492 8.39 -11.92 13.51
CA GLN A 492 7.76 -13.22 13.64
C GLN A 492 6.60 -13.32 12.64
N ALA A 493 6.37 -14.50 12.07
CA ALA A 493 5.35 -14.74 11.07
C ALA A 493 4.79 -16.17 11.16
N LEU A 494 3.52 -16.33 10.81
CA LEU A 494 2.94 -17.62 10.42
C LEU A 494 3.03 -17.83 8.91
N VAL A 495 2.98 -19.09 8.52
CA VAL A 495 2.78 -19.45 7.12
C VAL A 495 1.34 -19.11 6.73
N PRO A 496 1.12 -18.38 5.61
CA PRO A 496 -0.24 -18.15 5.11
C PRO A 496 -0.98 -19.47 4.82
N TYR A 497 -2.30 -19.45 4.94
CA TYR A 497 -3.18 -20.62 4.71
C TYR A 497 -2.95 -21.79 5.65
N GLU A 498 -2.31 -21.57 6.79
CA GLU A 498 -2.27 -22.54 7.89
C GLU A 498 -3.11 -22.04 9.06
N ARG A 499 -3.75 -22.98 9.78
CA ARG A 499 -4.49 -22.65 11.01
C ARG A 499 -3.55 -22.74 12.19
N ALA A 500 -3.25 -21.59 12.80
CA ALA A 500 -2.27 -21.51 13.88
C ALA A 500 -2.45 -20.25 14.75
N VAL A 501 -1.69 -20.19 15.85
CA VAL A 501 -1.59 -19.03 16.75
C VAL A 501 -0.13 -18.58 16.76
N LEU A 502 0.12 -17.31 16.40
CA LEU A 502 1.43 -16.69 16.50
C LEU A 502 1.62 -16.14 17.93
N GLN A 503 2.54 -16.74 18.66
CA GLN A 503 3.02 -16.16 19.92
C GLN A 503 4.13 -15.17 19.61
N ALA A 504 3.96 -13.92 20.02
CA ALA A 504 4.90 -12.86 19.75
C ALA A 504 5.05 -11.94 20.97
N SER A 505 5.96 -10.99 20.85
CA SER A 505 6.21 -9.96 21.84
C SER A 505 6.38 -8.62 21.15
N VAL A 506 5.75 -7.57 21.68
CA VAL A 506 5.82 -6.23 21.12
C VAL A 506 6.16 -5.21 22.20
N GLN A 507 6.96 -4.21 21.85
CA GLN A 507 7.25 -3.06 22.70
C GLN A 507 6.88 -1.79 21.96
N GLY A 508 5.92 -1.05 22.49
CA GLY A 508 5.41 0.17 21.89
C GLY A 508 6.41 1.33 21.94
N ARG A 509 6.18 2.34 21.10
CA ARG A 509 7.01 3.55 21.00
C ARG A 509 6.15 4.81 21.06
N GLU A 510 6.71 5.90 21.61
CA GLU A 510 5.97 7.16 21.82
C GLU A 510 6.44 8.32 20.92
N ALA A 511 7.73 8.34 20.52
CA ALA A 511 8.28 9.45 19.75
C ALA A 511 7.50 9.66 18.43
N LEU A 512 7.07 10.88 18.15
CA LEU A 512 6.37 11.22 16.91
C LEU A 512 7.37 11.50 15.80
N THR A 513 7.22 10.81 14.67
CA THR A 513 8.00 11.10 13.46
C THR A 513 7.62 12.46 12.88
N PRO A 514 8.49 13.09 12.08
CA PRO A 514 8.13 14.29 11.34
C PRO A 514 6.90 14.05 10.44
N PHE A 515 6.80 12.87 9.80
CA PHE A 515 5.63 12.49 8.99
C PHE A 515 4.35 12.51 9.84
N ALA A 516 4.33 11.83 10.99
CA ALA A 516 3.17 11.78 11.87
C ALA A 516 2.67 13.18 12.26
N ARG A 517 3.60 14.11 12.56
CA ARG A 517 3.25 15.49 12.95
C ARG A 517 2.57 16.27 11.83
N TRP A 518 3.18 16.30 10.64
CA TRP A 518 2.63 17.12 9.59
C TRP A 518 1.42 16.48 8.89
N VAL A 519 1.37 15.12 8.80
CA VAL A 519 0.22 14.44 8.20
C VAL A 519 -1.02 14.55 9.08
N HIS A 520 -0.86 14.53 10.41
CA HIS A 520 -1.96 14.83 11.34
C HIS A 520 -2.49 16.25 11.14
N ALA A 521 -1.60 17.23 11.04
CA ALA A 521 -1.97 18.64 10.96
C ALA A 521 -2.61 19.04 9.62
N ALA A 522 -2.21 18.40 8.52
CA ALA A 522 -2.52 18.88 7.18
C ALA A 522 -2.80 17.77 6.14
N GLY A 523 -2.89 16.49 6.55
CA GLY A 523 -3.04 15.39 5.60
C GLY A 523 -1.94 15.40 4.53
N LEU A 524 -2.30 15.11 3.29
CA LEU A 524 -1.35 15.11 2.16
C LEU A 524 -1.20 16.48 1.47
N VAL A 525 -1.85 17.53 2.00
CA VAL A 525 -1.80 18.89 1.44
C VAL A 525 -0.37 19.42 1.23
N PRO A 526 0.59 19.24 2.17
CA PRO A 526 1.95 19.71 1.97
C PRO A 526 2.63 19.11 0.74
N LEU A 527 2.45 17.83 0.47
CA LEU A 527 3.00 17.16 -0.72
C LEU A 527 2.34 17.68 -2.00
N CYS A 528 1.03 17.88 -1.98
CA CYS A 528 0.28 18.44 -3.10
C CYS A 528 0.79 19.86 -3.44
N LEU A 529 0.90 20.73 -2.44
CA LEU A 529 1.38 22.10 -2.61
C LEU A 529 2.83 22.15 -3.12
N ALA A 530 3.71 21.29 -2.60
CA ALA A 530 5.08 21.21 -3.07
C ALA A 530 5.15 20.82 -4.56
N ALA A 531 4.37 19.83 -4.99
CA ALA A 531 4.30 19.42 -6.38
C ALA A 531 3.70 20.53 -7.28
N LEU A 532 2.61 21.16 -6.85
CA LEU A 532 1.99 22.29 -7.58
C LEU A 532 2.92 23.50 -7.70
N ALA A 533 3.72 23.79 -6.68
CA ALA A 533 4.73 24.86 -6.74
C ALA A 533 5.77 24.58 -7.83
N VAL A 534 6.23 23.33 -7.97
CA VAL A 534 7.14 22.93 -9.07
C VAL A 534 6.50 23.15 -10.43
N LEU A 535 5.22 22.80 -10.60
CA LEU A 535 4.48 23.02 -11.84
C LEU A 535 4.35 24.53 -12.15
N ALA A 536 4.02 25.32 -11.14
CA ALA A 536 3.89 26.77 -11.29
C ALA A 536 5.21 27.42 -11.74
N VAL A 537 6.33 27.06 -11.11
CA VAL A 537 7.66 27.54 -11.50
C VAL A 537 8.01 27.11 -12.94
N ALA A 538 7.71 25.86 -13.31
CA ALA A 538 7.95 25.39 -14.68
C ALA A 538 7.12 26.17 -15.71
N TRP A 539 5.85 26.46 -15.40
CA TRP A 539 4.95 27.24 -16.24
C TRP A 539 5.39 28.70 -16.41
N ILE A 540 5.78 29.38 -15.30
CA ILE A 540 6.29 30.75 -15.33
C ILE A 540 7.56 30.83 -16.19
N ARG A 541 8.50 29.91 -15.97
CA ARG A 541 9.76 29.85 -16.76
C ARG A 541 9.50 29.59 -18.24
N ARG A 542 8.50 28.81 -18.57
CA ARG A 542 8.11 28.56 -19.95
C ARG A 542 7.55 29.82 -20.62
N ARG A 543 6.69 30.60 -19.94
CA ARG A 543 6.14 31.86 -20.49
C ARG A 543 7.20 32.93 -20.76
N LYS A 544 8.28 32.93 -19.97
CA LYS A 544 9.38 33.87 -20.12
C LYS A 544 10.40 33.51 -21.21
N ARG A 545 10.25 32.33 -21.86
CA ARG A 545 11.13 32.02 -23.01
C ARG A 545 10.67 32.85 -24.20
N PRO A 546 11.59 33.65 -24.79
CA PRO A 546 11.26 34.34 -26.02
C PRO A 546 10.87 33.32 -27.08
N VAL A 547 9.80 33.60 -27.81
CA VAL A 547 9.45 32.85 -29.02
C VAL A 547 10.62 33.07 -29.95
N GLN A 548 11.55 32.09 -30.02
CA GLN A 548 12.58 32.10 -31.06
C GLN A 548 11.82 32.04 -32.39
N GLY A 549 11.96 33.09 -33.17
CA GLY A 549 11.20 33.36 -34.37
C GLY A 549 11.14 32.17 -35.34
N LEU A 550 10.03 32.16 -36.01
CA LEU A 550 9.73 31.36 -37.20
C LEU A 550 10.82 31.57 -38.26
#